data_209b525c6bec33c9a582907f7fcbcf38
#
_entry.id   209b525c6bec33c9a582907f7fcbcf38
#
_cell.length_a   1.000
_cell.length_b   1.000
_cell.length_c   1.000
_cell.angle_alpha   90.00
_cell.angle_beta   90.00
_cell.angle_gamma   90.00
#
_symmetry.space_group_name_H-M   'P 1'
#
loop_
_entity.id
_entity.type
_entity.pdbx_description
1 polymer ?
#
loop_
_entity_poly.entity_id
_entity_poly.type
_entity_poly.pdbx_seq_one_letter_code
_entity_poly.pdbx_strand_id
1 'polypeptide(L)'
;DGSPTLFQLVICLVVATLAGGLMSLIHAYISINLKADQVISGTAINLITPAIALFLVNHFNGTYELLLASGFPRYTVFGKFTIYPTVFIAVILVIVTYYVIYKRPFGLRLRSVGENPQASDSLGLNVFKYRYIGVFISGCLAGLAGAIIATTFSQGFNAAITVYGFGYLALAALIFGK
;
A
#
# COMPACT_ATOMS: atom_id res chain seq x y z
N ASP A 1 30.42 7.55 1.57
CA ASP A 1 29.63 6.45 2.15
C ASP A 1 28.19 6.56 1.61
N GLY A 2 27.89 5.75 0.56
CA GLY A 2 26.61 5.78 -0.15
C GLY A 2 25.50 4.93 0.49
N SER A 3 25.56 4.67 1.80
CA SER A 3 24.46 4.00 2.50
C SER A 3 23.32 4.99 2.76
N PRO A 4 22.07 4.66 2.41
CA PRO A 4 20.95 5.55 2.68
C PRO A 4 20.85 5.80 4.19
N THR A 5 20.82 7.06 4.55
CA THR A 5 20.62 7.45 5.96
C THR A 5 19.22 7.07 6.40
N LEU A 6 19.00 6.77 7.69
CA LEU A 6 17.68 6.48 8.24
C LEU A 6 16.65 7.57 7.86
N PHE A 7 17.09 8.81 7.76
CA PHE A 7 16.26 9.94 7.35
C PHE A 7 15.75 9.81 5.90
N GLN A 8 16.61 9.41 4.97
CA GLN A 8 16.21 9.18 3.56
C GLN A 8 15.22 8.03 3.44
N LEU A 9 15.40 6.97 4.24
CA LEU A 9 14.48 5.84 4.27
C LEU A 9 13.08 6.24 4.76
N VAL A 10 13.02 7.04 5.83
CA VAL A 10 11.74 7.54 6.37
C VAL A 10 11.04 8.43 5.34
N ILE A 11 11.76 9.33 4.66
CA ILE A 11 11.20 10.16 3.59
C ILE A 11 10.63 9.28 2.47
N CYS A 12 11.38 8.27 2.02
CA CYS A 12 10.95 7.35 0.98
C CYS A 12 9.63 6.65 1.36
N LEU A 13 9.53 6.13 2.59
CA LEU A 13 8.31 5.49 3.09
C LEU A 13 7.13 6.46 3.15
N VAL A 14 7.35 7.70 3.61
CA VAL A 14 6.29 8.72 3.69
C VAL A 14 5.80 9.11 2.29
N VAL A 15 6.72 9.39 1.36
CA VAL A 15 6.38 9.75 -0.02
C VAL A 15 5.62 8.62 -0.71
N ALA A 16 6.08 7.38 -0.56
CA ALA A 16 5.39 6.21 -1.15
C ALA A 16 4.00 5.98 -0.55
N THR A 17 3.84 6.19 0.76
CA THR A 17 2.54 6.11 1.43
C THR A 17 1.56 7.15 0.89
N LEU A 18 2.02 8.40 0.73
CA LEU A 18 1.22 9.47 0.16
C LEU A 18 0.88 9.23 -1.31
N ALA A 19 1.84 8.76 -2.11
CA ALA A 19 1.61 8.44 -3.52
C ALA A 19 0.58 7.31 -3.68
N GLY A 20 0.66 6.25 -2.86
CA GLY A 20 -0.33 5.18 -2.83
C GLY A 20 -1.73 5.69 -2.44
N GLY A 21 -1.80 6.58 -1.44
CA GLY A 21 -3.04 7.25 -1.04
C GLY A 21 -3.65 8.10 -2.16
N LEU A 22 -2.84 8.88 -2.88
CA LEU A 22 -3.31 9.68 -4.00
C LEU A 22 -3.84 8.82 -5.15
N MET A 23 -3.13 7.74 -5.52
CA MET A 23 -3.60 6.79 -6.52
C MET A 23 -4.91 6.11 -6.11
N SER A 24 -5.06 5.78 -4.84
CA SER A 24 -6.30 5.18 -4.33
C SER A 24 -7.49 6.14 -4.37
N LEU A 25 -7.28 7.46 -4.29
CA LEU A 25 -8.35 8.44 -4.45
C LEU A 25 -8.92 8.46 -5.88
N ILE A 26 -8.08 8.24 -6.89
CA ILE A 26 -8.53 8.09 -8.27
C ILE A 26 -9.44 6.86 -8.39
N HIS A 27 -9.03 5.73 -7.82
CA HIS A 27 -9.85 4.52 -7.76
C HIS A 27 -11.16 4.75 -7.01
N ALA A 28 -11.10 5.43 -5.85
CA ALA A 28 -12.28 5.76 -5.06
C ALA A 28 -13.28 6.61 -5.83
N TYR A 29 -12.80 7.62 -6.57
CA TYR A 29 -13.66 8.48 -7.38
C TYR A 29 -14.38 7.69 -8.47
N ILE A 30 -13.66 6.85 -9.22
CA ILE A 30 -14.21 6.02 -10.28
C ILE A 30 -15.24 5.02 -9.73
N SER A 31 -14.90 4.34 -8.63
CA SER A 31 -15.72 3.28 -8.05
C SER A 31 -16.94 3.81 -7.27
N ILE A 32 -16.79 4.93 -6.56
CA ILE A 32 -17.84 5.45 -5.68
C ILE A 32 -18.75 6.44 -6.40
N ASN A 33 -18.16 7.41 -7.13
CA ASN A 33 -18.95 8.47 -7.80
C ASN A 33 -19.49 8.03 -9.15
N LEU A 34 -18.63 7.43 -9.97
CA LEU A 34 -19.04 6.97 -11.31
C LEU A 34 -19.74 5.61 -11.27
N LYS A 35 -19.80 4.95 -10.08
CA LYS A 35 -20.40 3.62 -9.90
C LYS A 35 -19.86 2.58 -10.89
N ALA A 36 -18.62 2.76 -11.34
CA ALA A 36 -17.94 1.81 -12.22
C ALA A 36 -17.59 0.53 -11.47
N ASP A 37 -17.45 -0.57 -12.20
CA ASP A 37 -17.02 -1.83 -11.61
C ASP A 37 -15.63 -1.69 -10.99
N GLN A 38 -15.52 -2.09 -9.73
CA GLN A 38 -14.29 -1.99 -8.94
C GLN A 38 -13.16 -2.83 -9.52
N VAL A 39 -13.49 -3.98 -10.13
CA VAL A 39 -12.51 -4.87 -10.74
C VAL A 39 -11.92 -4.23 -11.99
N ILE A 40 -12.76 -3.63 -12.84
CA ILE A 40 -12.32 -2.95 -14.05
C ILE A 40 -11.44 -1.74 -13.70
N SER A 41 -11.85 -0.93 -12.74
CA SER A 41 -11.06 0.20 -12.30
C SER A 41 -9.72 -0.24 -11.68
N GLY A 42 -9.72 -1.30 -10.87
CA GLY A 42 -8.51 -1.84 -10.26
C GLY A 42 -7.54 -2.41 -11.29
N THR A 43 -8.02 -3.17 -12.28
CA THR A 43 -7.18 -3.70 -13.36
C THR A 43 -6.61 -2.60 -14.25
N ALA A 44 -7.37 -1.56 -14.55
CA ALA A 44 -6.89 -0.42 -15.31
C ALA A 44 -5.72 0.28 -14.59
N ILE A 45 -5.86 0.56 -13.29
CA ILE A 45 -4.79 1.16 -12.48
C ILE A 45 -3.57 0.24 -12.41
N ASN A 46 -3.79 -1.07 -12.26
CA ASN A 46 -2.71 -2.05 -12.22
C ASN A 46 -1.89 -2.12 -13.52
N LEU A 47 -2.51 -1.81 -14.66
CA LEU A 47 -1.81 -1.74 -15.96
C LEU A 47 -1.11 -0.39 -16.18
N ILE A 48 -1.76 0.71 -15.79
CA ILE A 48 -1.24 2.07 -16.01
C ILE A 48 -0.08 2.39 -15.07
N THR A 49 -0.14 1.98 -13.80
CA THR A 49 0.87 2.34 -12.79
C THR A 49 2.27 1.87 -13.15
N PRO A 50 2.52 0.61 -13.58
CA PRO A 50 3.83 0.18 -14.02
C PRO A 50 4.35 0.94 -15.24
N ALA A 51 3.47 1.26 -16.20
CA ALA A 51 3.83 2.01 -17.38
C ALA A 51 4.30 3.43 -17.04
N ILE A 52 3.59 4.12 -16.13
CA ILE A 52 4.00 5.43 -15.61
C ILE A 52 5.33 5.32 -14.86
N ALA A 53 5.50 4.31 -14.01
CA ALA A 53 6.72 4.12 -13.26
C ALA A 53 7.93 3.90 -14.19
N LEU A 54 7.80 3.05 -15.21
CA LEU A 54 8.84 2.83 -16.23
C LEU A 54 9.18 4.11 -16.99
N PHE A 55 8.16 4.86 -17.40
CA PHE A 55 8.35 6.13 -18.09
C PHE A 55 9.14 7.12 -17.24
N LEU A 56 8.77 7.28 -15.97
CA LEU A 56 9.43 8.20 -15.04
C LEU A 56 10.88 7.76 -14.78
N VAL A 57 11.13 6.48 -14.53
CA VAL A 57 12.48 5.97 -14.28
C VAL A 57 13.37 6.18 -15.50
N ASN A 58 12.89 5.86 -16.70
CA ASN A 58 13.64 6.08 -17.94
C ASN A 58 13.88 7.57 -18.22
N HIS A 59 12.89 8.43 -17.95
CA HIS A 59 13.01 9.87 -18.20
C HIS A 59 14.05 10.54 -17.29
N PHE A 60 14.13 10.14 -16.03
CA PHE A 60 15.05 10.77 -15.06
C PHE A 60 16.44 10.11 -15.02
N ASN A 61 16.54 8.81 -15.28
CA ASN A 61 17.80 8.08 -15.13
C ASN A 61 18.38 7.54 -16.46
N GLY A 62 17.63 7.62 -17.56
CA GLY A 62 18.04 7.07 -18.84
C GLY A 62 18.14 5.53 -18.89
N THR A 63 17.70 4.84 -17.84
CA THR A 63 17.70 3.38 -17.72
C THR A 63 16.33 2.90 -17.23
N TYR A 64 15.98 1.66 -17.55
CA TYR A 64 14.70 1.06 -17.10
C TYR A 64 14.80 0.41 -15.71
N GLU A 65 15.97 0.44 -15.11
CA GLU A 65 16.23 -0.12 -13.80
C GLU A 65 16.89 0.94 -12.92
N LEU A 66 16.48 0.99 -11.67
CA LEU A 66 17.01 1.86 -10.65
C LEU A 66 17.57 0.97 -9.54
N LEU A 67 18.88 0.72 -9.56
CA LEU A 67 19.54 -0.02 -8.51
C LEU A 67 19.92 0.93 -7.37
N LEU A 68 19.55 0.60 -6.15
CA LEU A 68 20.05 1.26 -4.97
C LEU A 68 21.46 0.74 -4.67
N ALA A 69 22.43 1.64 -4.54
CA ALA A 69 23.83 1.30 -4.27
C ALA A 69 24.01 0.49 -2.98
N SER A 70 23.09 0.60 -2.02
CA SER A 70 23.05 -0.21 -0.82
C SER A 70 21.59 -0.38 -0.36
N GLY A 71 21.19 -1.61 -0.08
CA GLY A 71 19.88 -1.92 0.50
C GLY A 71 19.74 -1.44 1.95
N PHE A 72 18.59 -1.69 2.54
CA PHE A 72 18.34 -1.40 3.96
C PHE A 72 19.41 -2.05 4.85
N PRO A 73 19.84 -1.36 5.92
CA PRO A 73 20.74 -1.96 6.89
C PRO A 73 20.14 -3.25 7.46
N ARG A 74 20.86 -4.32 7.36
CA ARG A 74 20.47 -5.63 7.87
C ARG A 74 21.05 -5.76 9.26
N TYR A 75 20.19 -6.02 10.24
CA TYR A 75 20.65 -6.33 11.60
C TYR A 75 20.64 -7.85 11.80
N THR A 76 21.82 -8.42 12.03
CA THR A 76 21.94 -9.83 12.41
C THR A 76 21.65 -9.97 13.91
N VAL A 77 20.55 -10.63 14.24
CA VAL A 77 20.19 -11.00 15.60
C VAL A 77 20.59 -12.45 15.82
N PHE A 78 21.36 -12.74 16.88
CA PHE A 78 21.88 -14.09 17.22
C PHE A 78 22.76 -14.75 16.13
N GLY A 79 23.53 -13.98 15.36
CA GLY A 79 24.57 -14.52 14.47
C GLY A 79 24.10 -15.33 13.25
N LYS A 80 22.82 -15.72 13.17
CA LYS A 80 22.24 -16.51 12.07
C LYS A 80 20.94 -15.94 11.49
N PHE A 81 20.22 -15.12 12.23
CA PHE A 81 18.94 -14.56 11.75
C PHE A 81 19.12 -13.09 11.39
N THR A 82 18.91 -12.78 10.12
CA THR A 82 18.89 -11.41 9.62
C THR A 82 17.47 -10.88 9.69
N ILE A 83 17.21 -9.91 10.57
CA ILE A 83 15.91 -9.27 10.70
C ILE A 83 16.01 -7.86 10.12
N TYR A 84 15.09 -7.54 9.23
CA TYR A 84 14.94 -6.19 8.71
C TYR A 84 14.09 -5.33 9.66
N PRO A 85 14.43 -4.07 9.88
CA PRO A 85 13.62 -3.15 10.71
C PRO A 85 12.17 -3.04 10.23
N THR A 86 11.93 -3.26 8.94
CA THR A 86 10.62 -3.25 8.30
C THR A 86 9.64 -4.29 8.86
N VAL A 87 10.16 -5.41 9.42
CA VAL A 87 9.32 -6.41 10.08
C VAL A 87 8.63 -5.85 11.33
N PHE A 88 9.34 -5.03 12.11
CA PHE A 88 8.74 -4.37 13.28
C PHE A 88 7.64 -3.38 12.87
N ILE A 89 7.86 -2.64 11.78
CA ILE A 89 6.85 -1.74 11.21
C ILE A 89 5.60 -2.54 10.81
N ALA A 90 5.76 -3.67 10.14
CA ALA A 90 4.65 -4.53 9.73
C ALA A 90 3.85 -5.05 10.93
N VAL A 91 4.52 -5.54 11.98
CA VAL A 91 3.87 -6.03 13.21
C VAL A 91 3.09 -4.91 13.91
N ILE A 92 3.69 -3.73 14.04
CA ILE A 92 3.03 -2.57 14.64
C ILE A 92 1.78 -2.19 13.83
N LEU A 93 1.88 -2.16 12.49
CA LEU A 93 0.74 -1.86 11.63
C LEU A 93 -0.40 -2.86 11.79
N VAL A 94 -0.11 -4.15 11.90
CA VAL A 94 -1.13 -5.19 12.15
C VAL A 94 -1.84 -4.93 13.47
N ILE A 95 -1.09 -4.66 14.55
CA ILE A 95 -1.65 -4.38 15.88
C ILE A 95 -2.52 -3.11 15.85
N VAL A 96 -2.02 -2.03 15.23
CA VAL A 96 -2.76 -0.76 15.10
C VAL A 96 -4.03 -0.95 14.29
N THR A 97 -3.95 -1.63 13.15
CA THR A 97 -5.10 -1.91 12.29
C THR A 97 -6.14 -2.74 13.03
N TYR A 98 -5.73 -3.80 13.73
CA TYR A 98 -6.61 -4.59 14.58
C TYR A 98 -7.31 -3.73 15.62
N TYR A 99 -6.57 -2.90 16.35
CA TYR A 99 -7.14 -2.04 17.38
C TYR A 99 -8.13 -1.02 16.82
N VAL A 100 -7.82 -0.38 15.68
CA VAL A 100 -8.68 0.61 15.03
C VAL A 100 -9.96 -0.03 14.51
N ILE A 101 -9.87 -1.20 13.88
CA ILE A 101 -11.04 -1.86 13.27
C ILE A 101 -11.95 -2.51 14.33
N TYR A 102 -11.38 -3.14 15.36
CA TYR A 102 -12.16 -3.92 16.31
C TYR A 102 -12.46 -3.21 17.63
N LYS A 103 -11.65 -2.26 18.05
CA LYS A 103 -11.77 -1.61 19.36
C LYS A 103 -12.24 -0.15 19.31
N ARG A 104 -12.28 0.46 18.12
CA ARG A 104 -12.68 1.86 17.96
C ARG A 104 -14.05 2.00 17.26
N PRO A 105 -14.85 3.03 17.61
CA PRO A 105 -16.15 3.28 16.97
C PRO A 105 -16.02 3.57 15.46
N PHE A 106 -14.88 4.07 15.02
CA PHE A 106 -14.58 4.24 13.60
C PHE A 106 -14.63 2.91 12.85
N GLY A 107 -13.97 1.87 13.36
CA GLY A 107 -13.97 0.55 12.77
C GLY A 107 -15.37 -0.10 12.73
N LEU A 108 -16.15 0.08 13.78
CA LEU A 108 -17.53 -0.39 13.82
C LEU A 108 -18.37 0.23 12.69
N ARG A 109 -18.28 1.56 12.53
CA ARG A 109 -18.99 2.29 11.47
C ARG A 109 -18.50 1.89 10.07
N LEU A 110 -17.19 1.70 9.90
CA LEU A 110 -16.62 1.27 8.63
C LEU A 110 -17.14 -0.12 8.23
N ARG A 111 -17.23 -1.05 9.18
CA ARG A 111 -17.75 -2.41 8.96
C ARG A 111 -19.25 -2.39 8.67
N SER A 112 -20.04 -1.61 9.39
CA SER A 112 -21.48 -1.48 9.13
C SER A 112 -21.78 -0.94 7.73
N VAL A 113 -21.00 0.05 7.28
CA VAL A 113 -21.09 0.58 5.91
C VAL A 113 -20.68 -0.47 4.86
N GLY A 114 -19.75 -1.38 5.19
CA GLY A 114 -19.36 -2.48 4.33
C GLY A 114 -20.42 -3.57 4.20
N GLU A 115 -21.08 -3.91 5.30
CA GLU A 115 -22.11 -4.97 5.33
C GLU A 115 -23.44 -4.51 4.72
N ASN A 116 -23.97 -3.39 5.15
CA ASN A 116 -25.22 -2.85 4.63
C ASN A 116 -25.18 -1.31 4.53
N PRO A 117 -24.84 -0.77 3.35
CA PRO A 117 -24.76 0.67 3.13
C PRO A 117 -26.08 1.39 3.33
N GLN A 118 -27.20 0.77 2.91
CA GLN A 118 -28.53 1.38 2.99
C GLN A 118 -29.01 1.52 4.45
N ALA A 119 -28.81 0.47 5.26
CA ALA A 119 -29.12 0.51 6.68
C ALA A 119 -28.23 1.53 7.43
N SER A 120 -26.96 1.65 7.04
CA SER A 120 -26.06 2.63 7.63
C SER A 120 -26.43 4.07 7.29
N ASP A 121 -26.92 4.32 6.08
CA ASP A 121 -27.39 5.62 5.64
C ASP A 121 -28.67 6.04 6.39
N SER A 122 -29.61 5.11 6.59
CA SER A 122 -30.83 5.36 7.36
C SER A 122 -30.56 5.69 8.85
N LEU A 123 -29.42 5.25 9.38
CA LEU A 123 -28.93 5.61 10.72
C LEU A 123 -28.17 6.96 10.75
N GLY A 124 -28.15 7.71 9.64
CA GLY A 124 -27.50 9.02 9.54
C GLY A 124 -25.98 8.97 9.35
N LEU A 125 -25.41 7.81 9.03
CA LEU A 125 -23.99 7.70 8.71
C LEU A 125 -23.74 8.11 7.25
N ASN A 126 -22.77 8.99 7.02
CA ASN A 126 -22.38 9.37 5.68
C ASN A 126 -21.56 8.24 5.02
N VAL A 127 -22.23 7.36 4.27
CA VAL A 127 -21.65 6.19 3.62
C VAL A 127 -20.51 6.56 2.67
N PHE A 128 -20.68 7.64 1.88
CA PHE A 128 -19.64 8.10 0.95
C PHE A 128 -18.33 8.44 1.67
N LYS A 129 -18.42 9.20 2.77
CA LYS A 129 -17.24 9.59 3.55
C LYS A 129 -16.48 8.38 4.08
N TYR A 130 -17.18 7.39 4.65
CA TYR A 130 -16.52 6.19 5.19
C TYR A 130 -15.89 5.32 4.09
N ARG A 131 -16.53 5.20 2.94
CA ARG A 131 -15.95 4.51 1.78
C ARG A 131 -14.67 5.18 1.28
N TYR A 132 -14.67 6.51 1.10
CA TYR A 132 -13.48 7.27 0.70
C TYR A 132 -12.34 7.11 1.70
N ILE A 133 -12.61 7.25 3.00
CA ILE A 133 -11.59 7.09 4.04
C ILE A 133 -11.03 5.66 4.03
N GLY A 134 -11.87 4.65 3.90
CA GLY A 134 -11.44 3.25 3.85
C GLY A 134 -10.51 2.98 2.67
N VAL A 135 -10.88 3.43 1.47
CA VAL A 135 -10.06 3.27 0.25
C VAL A 135 -8.75 4.06 0.37
N PHE A 136 -8.78 5.28 0.89
CA PHE A 136 -7.58 6.10 1.09
C PHE A 136 -6.58 5.44 2.06
N ILE A 137 -7.06 4.95 3.21
CA ILE A 137 -6.20 4.24 4.18
C ILE A 137 -5.61 2.97 3.55
N SER A 138 -6.42 2.21 2.82
CA SER A 138 -5.96 1.01 2.10
C SER A 138 -4.86 1.36 1.09
N GLY A 139 -5.03 2.43 0.32
CA GLY A 139 -4.02 2.90 -0.63
C GLY A 139 -2.72 3.36 0.05
N CYS A 140 -2.82 4.05 1.19
CA CYS A 140 -1.64 4.42 1.98
C CYS A 140 -0.86 3.18 2.46
N LEU A 141 -1.55 2.18 2.98
CA LEU A 141 -0.93 0.93 3.41
C LEU A 141 -0.32 0.15 2.25
N ALA A 142 -0.98 0.13 1.09
CA ALA A 142 -0.45 -0.50 -0.12
C ALA A 142 0.82 0.21 -0.63
N GLY A 143 0.83 1.55 -0.64
CA GLY A 143 2.02 2.34 -1.00
C GLY A 143 3.20 2.07 -0.07
N LEU A 144 2.93 1.99 1.23
CA LEU A 144 3.94 1.66 2.23
C LEU A 144 4.48 0.23 2.01
N ALA A 145 3.62 -0.75 1.77
CA ALA A 145 4.02 -2.12 1.47
C ALA A 145 4.88 -2.19 0.20
N GLY A 146 4.51 -1.47 -0.86
CA GLY A 146 5.30 -1.37 -2.09
C GLY A 146 6.69 -0.79 -1.86
N ALA A 147 6.81 0.26 -1.05
CA ALA A 147 8.12 0.83 -0.70
C ALA A 147 8.98 -0.15 0.09
N ILE A 148 8.40 -0.90 1.02
CA ILE A 148 9.11 -1.94 1.78
C ILE A 148 9.62 -3.03 0.85
N ILE A 149 8.80 -3.50 -0.09
CA ILE A 149 9.19 -4.51 -1.07
C ILE A 149 10.33 -4.00 -1.95
N ALA A 150 10.21 -2.80 -2.51
CA ALA A 150 11.20 -2.21 -3.38
C ALA A 150 12.55 -2.00 -2.69
N THR A 151 12.55 -1.62 -1.43
CA THR A 151 13.78 -1.33 -0.67
C THR A 151 14.39 -2.57 0.00
N THR A 152 13.59 -3.56 0.35
CA THR A 152 14.05 -4.75 1.08
C THR A 152 14.37 -5.92 0.15
N PHE A 153 13.50 -6.22 -0.80
CA PHE A 153 13.64 -7.39 -1.67
C PHE A 153 14.35 -7.07 -2.97
N SER A 154 13.98 -5.98 -3.63
CA SER A 154 14.48 -5.68 -4.98
C SER A 154 15.77 -4.86 -4.98
N GLN A 155 16.14 -4.26 -3.84
CA GLN A 155 17.28 -3.32 -3.73
C GLN A 155 17.24 -2.24 -4.82
N GLY A 156 16.03 -1.81 -5.19
CA GLY A 156 15.81 -0.83 -6.26
C GLY A 156 14.48 -1.05 -6.96
N PHE A 157 14.29 -0.32 -8.05
CA PHE A 157 13.16 -0.51 -8.94
C PHE A 157 13.59 -1.34 -10.15
N ASN A 158 13.01 -2.51 -10.31
CA ASN A 158 13.07 -3.30 -11.51
C ASN A 158 11.65 -3.62 -11.95
N ALA A 159 11.27 -3.21 -13.15
CA ALA A 159 9.93 -3.36 -13.65
C ALA A 159 9.43 -4.82 -13.65
N ALA A 160 10.35 -5.76 -13.86
CA ALA A 160 10.03 -7.18 -13.91
C ALA A 160 9.74 -7.77 -12.52
N ILE A 161 10.37 -7.27 -11.46
CA ILE A 161 10.32 -7.89 -10.12
C ILE A 161 9.46 -7.07 -9.15
N THR A 162 9.55 -5.75 -9.21
CA THR A 162 8.93 -4.87 -8.20
C THR A 162 7.41 -4.74 -8.37
N VAL A 163 6.89 -5.02 -9.56
CA VAL A 163 5.46 -4.81 -9.90
C VAL A 163 4.71 -6.15 -10.04
N TYR A 164 5.35 -7.27 -9.77
CA TYR A 164 4.80 -8.61 -10.00
C TYR A 164 3.78 -9.03 -8.94
N GLY A 165 2.51 -8.69 -9.14
CA GLY A 165 1.36 -9.42 -8.61
C GLY A 165 1.26 -9.72 -7.11
N PHE A 166 2.10 -9.13 -6.26
CA PHE A 166 2.06 -9.36 -4.81
C PHE A 166 0.71 -9.00 -4.18
N GLY A 167 -0.03 -8.06 -4.78
CA GLY A 167 -1.39 -7.74 -4.37
C GLY A 167 -2.36 -8.90 -4.54
N TYR A 168 -2.20 -9.72 -5.58
CA TYR A 168 -3.04 -10.90 -5.79
C TYR A 168 -2.75 -12.01 -4.78
N LEU A 169 -1.50 -12.15 -4.34
CA LEU A 169 -1.15 -13.05 -3.22
C LEU A 169 -1.79 -12.59 -1.91
N ALA A 170 -1.81 -11.28 -1.66
CA ALA A 170 -2.49 -10.72 -0.50
C ALA A 170 -4.01 -10.94 -0.53
N LEU A 171 -4.63 -10.79 -1.71
CA LEU A 171 -6.06 -11.12 -1.91
C LEU A 171 -6.34 -12.61 -1.68
N ALA A 172 -5.48 -13.48 -2.21
CA ALA A 172 -5.61 -14.93 -1.98
C ALA A 172 -5.52 -15.25 -0.48
N ALA A 173 -4.52 -14.69 0.23
CA ALA A 173 -4.37 -14.86 1.67
C ALA A 173 -5.60 -14.37 2.45
N LEU A 174 -6.22 -13.25 2.03
CA LEU A 174 -7.43 -12.71 2.64
C LEU A 174 -8.65 -13.64 2.42
N ILE A 175 -8.78 -14.23 1.23
CA ILE A 175 -9.90 -15.13 0.90
C ILE A 175 -9.77 -16.45 1.66
N PHE A 176 -8.55 -16.99 1.75
CA PHE A 176 -8.31 -18.26 2.46
C PHE A 176 -8.23 -18.12 3.99
N GLY A 177 -8.02 -16.91 4.49
CA GLY A 177 -7.94 -16.62 5.93
C GLY A 177 -9.30 -16.35 6.61
N LYS A 178 -10.40 -16.57 5.91
CA LYS A 178 -11.77 -16.33 6.39
C LYS A 178 -12.30 -17.51 7.20
#